data_961618f58e3f0c0d426efdf351013194
#
_entry.id   961618f58e3f0c0d426efdf351013194
#
_cell.length_a   1.000
_cell.length_b   1.000
_cell.length_c   1.000
_cell.angle_alpha   90.00
_cell.angle_beta   90.00
_cell.angle_gamma   90.00
#
_symmetry.space_group_name_H-M   'P 1'
#
loop_
_entity.id
_entity.type
_entity.pdbx_description
1 polymer ?
#
loop_
_entity_poly.entity_id
_entity_poly.type
_entity_poly.pdbx_seq_one_letter_code
_entity_poly.pdbx_strand_id
1 'polypeptide(L)'
;MVKSVLAGLLAAVILIFGSIIGADLALRSTMQVDLIGTAAHAISLTQPVNKDEIVTNPFDESYEMKDVQDEINNSVANMITYSEENGYWVNFTPSSAGMKSMISLSDKQVGALASTVIKQEAAGQVQIRDLYMDIEIYQVEFEKNEEGNAIVNSVIGINTTSFKSIIPDAFPLANIKNIIPDILYISSTNEVIKGEESFEYNVEHVDFTINNLSKEQTESFFYTLDTLMGVGSAEYINVQIGTTLMHALVGNGANKGLAYSLKEYGAKDFNFVQHGSDIYFEVQR
;
A
#
# COMPACT_ATOMS: atom_id res chain seq x y z
N MET A 1 7.18 -8.89 5.26
CA MET A 1 5.84 -9.08 4.66
C MET A 1 5.54 -8.04 3.59
N VAL A 2 5.69 -6.72 3.83
CA VAL A 2 5.57 -5.67 2.78
C VAL A 2 6.41 -6.01 1.56
N LYS A 3 7.66 -6.43 1.76
CA LYS A 3 8.59 -6.79 0.66
C LYS A 3 8.07 -7.95 -0.21
N SER A 4 7.32 -8.89 0.33
CA SER A 4 6.85 -10.05 -0.45
C SER A 4 5.61 -9.75 -1.28
N VAL A 5 4.74 -8.86 -0.83
CA VAL A 5 3.47 -8.54 -1.50
C VAL A 5 3.68 -7.56 -2.63
N LEU A 6 4.37 -6.46 -2.35
CA LEU A 6 4.76 -5.50 -3.37
C LEU A 6 5.74 -6.12 -4.37
N ALA A 7 6.61 -7.04 -3.91
CA ALA A 7 7.45 -7.86 -4.80
C ALA A 7 6.62 -8.78 -5.69
N GLY A 8 5.52 -9.35 -5.18
CA GLY A 8 4.59 -10.15 -5.97
C GLY A 8 3.87 -9.32 -7.02
N LEU A 9 3.32 -8.18 -6.63
CA LEU A 9 2.63 -7.25 -7.53
C LEU A 9 3.53 -6.74 -8.63
N LEU A 10 4.77 -6.45 -8.30
CA LEU A 10 5.76 -6.00 -9.26
C LEU A 10 6.28 -7.11 -10.15
N ALA A 11 6.54 -8.32 -9.60
CA ALA A 11 6.86 -9.49 -10.42
C ALA A 11 5.74 -9.77 -11.42
N ALA A 12 4.47 -9.57 -11.01
CA ALA A 12 3.32 -9.66 -11.89
C ALA A 12 3.41 -8.64 -13.02
N VAL A 13 3.64 -7.37 -12.74
CA VAL A 13 3.81 -6.32 -13.75
C VAL A 13 4.98 -6.64 -14.68
N ILE A 14 6.12 -7.10 -14.15
CA ILE A 14 7.31 -7.49 -14.92
C ILE A 14 7.01 -8.65 -15.87
N LEU A 15 6.28 -9.63 -15.37
CA LEU A 15 6.01 -10.85 -16.13
C LEU A 15 4.88 -10.62 -17.14
N ILE A 16 3.96 -9.71 -16.90
CA ILE A 16 2.95 -9.28 -17.89
C ILE A 16 3.63 -8.74 -19.14
N PHE A 17 4.50 -7.77 -18.94
CA PHE A 17 5.22 -7.15 -20.06
C PHE A 17 6.22 -8.10 -20.72
N GLY A 18 6.75 -9.09 -19.98
CA GLY A 18 7.60 -10.15 -20.51
C GLY A 18 6.85 -11.25 -21.25
N SER A 19 5.65 -11.60 -20.82
CA SER A 19 4.84 -12.67 -21.44
C SER A 19 4.08 -12.22 -22.68
N ILE A 20 3.74 -10.94 -22.81
CA ILE A 20 3.14 -10.38 -24.04
C ILE A 20 4.00 -10.67 -25.27
N ILE A 21 5.29 -10.90 -25.10
CA ILE A 21 6.23 -11.10 -26.21
C ILE A 21 6.48 -12.57 -26.55
N GLY A 22 6.46 -13.45 -25.57
CA GLY A 22 6.88 -14.86 -25.75
C GLY A 22 5.75 -15.88 -25.83
N ALA A 23 4.58 -15.54 -25.34
CA ALA A 23 3.53 -16.53 -25.08
C ALA A 23 2.39 -16.54 -26.10
N ASP A 24 2.33 -15.59 -27.03
CA ASP A 24 1.21 -15.46 -27.98
C ASP A 24 0.99 -16.72 -28.85
N LEU A 25 2.02 -17.51 -29.05
CA LEU A 25 1.97 -18.67 -29.95
C LEU A 25 1.77 -20.03 -29.25
N ALA A 26 2.24 -20.19 -28.02
CA ALA A 26 2.26 -21.49 -27.37
C ALA A 26 1.06 -21.77 -26.45
N LEU A 27 0.41 -20.72 -25.93
CA LEU A 27 -0.64 -20.83 -24.88
C LEU A 27 -2.07 -20.82 -25.43
N ARG A 28 -2.28 -20.39 -26.67
CA ARG A 28 -3.63 -20.34 -27.28
C ARG A 28 -4.34 -21.69 -27.35
N SER A 29 -3.62 -22.79 -27.22
CA SER A 29 -4.20 -24.12 -27.44
C SER A 29 -4.56 -24.90 -26.18
N THR A 30 -4.12 -24.49 -24.98
CA THR A 30 -4.22 -25.33 -23.78
C THR A 30 -4.88 -24.72 -22.55
N MET A 31 -5.05 -23.39 -22.49
CA MET A 31 -5.67 -22.72 -21.35
C MET A 31 -6.84 -21.82 -21.81
N GLN A 32 -7.98 -21.92 -21.11
CA GLN A 32 -9.15 -21.05 -21.33
C GLN A 32 -8.92 -19.63 -20.77
N VAL A 33 -7.85 -18.98 -21.20
CA VAL A 33 -7.47 -17.64 -20.73
C VAL A 33 -7.67 -16.64 -21.86
N ASP A 34 -8.33 -15.53 -21.58
CA ASP A 34 -8.50 -14.43 -22.54
C ASP A 34 -7.21 -13.63 -22.67
N LEU A 35 -6.28 -14.12 -23.49
CA LEU A 35 -5.02 -13.44 -23.76
C LEU A 35 -5.21 -12.13 -24.55
N ILE A 36 -6.28 -12.03 -25.36
CA ILE A 36 -6.56 -10.82 -26.14
C ILE A 36 -7.07 -9.71 -25.22
N GLY A 37 -8.00 -10.04 -24.32
CA GLY A 37 -8.48 -9.12 -23.28
C GLY A 37 -7.34 -8.68 -22.37
N THR A 38 -6.50 -9.61 -21.93
CA THR A 38 -5.33 -9.32 -21.08
C THR A 38 -4.32 -8.42 -21.80
N ALA A 39 -4.05 -8.64 -23.09
CA ALA A 39 -3.18 -7.76 -23.87
C ALA A 39 -3.80 -6.36 -24.03
N ALA A 40 -5.12 -6.27 -24.23
CA ALA A 40 -5.83 -4.99 -24.29
C ALA A 40 -5.76 -4.25 -22.94
N HIS A 41 -5.94 -4.94 -21.82
CA HIS A 41 -5.79 -4.37 -20.48
C HIS A 41 -4.34 -3.91 -20.23
N ALA A 42 -3.35 -4.69 -20.64
CA ALA A 42 -1.95 -4.28 -20.56
C ALA A 42 -1.67 -3.00 -21.38
N ILE A 43 -2.27 -2.87 -22.57
CA ILE A 43 -2.19 -1.65 -23.38
C ILE A 43 -2.89 -0.49 -22.66
N SER A 44 -4.04 -0.72 -22.01
CA SER A 44 -4.74 0.31 -21.24
C SER A 44 -3.91 0.81 -20.06
N LEU A 45 -3.14 -0.05 -19.40
CA LEU A 45 -2.20 0.34 -18.34
C LEU A 45 -1.12 1.32 -18.82
N THR A 46 -0.84 1.35 -20.13
CA THR A 46 0.19 2.17 -20.74
C THR A 46 -0.29 3.56 -21.15
N GLN A 47 -1.61 3.79 -21.11
CA GLN A 47 -2.17 5.09 -21.42
C GLN A 47 -1.75 6.11 -20.35
N PRO A 48 -1.52 7.36 -20.74
CA PRO A 48 -1.24 8.42 -19.77
C PRO A 48 -2.32 8.49 -18.72
N VAL A 49 -1.92 8.46 -17.46
CA VAL A 49 -2.80 8.55 -16.31
C VAL A 49 -2.79 9.99 -15.82
N ASN A 50 -3.97 10.58 -15.64
CA ASN A 50 -4.09 11.85 -14.94
C ASN A 50 -4.04 11.56 -13.43
N LYS A 51 -2.92 11.91 -12.79
CA LYS A 51 -2.73 11.72 -11.35
C LYS A 51 -3.89 12.32 -10.55
N ASP A 52 -4.37 13.52 -10.92
CA ASP A 52 -5.40 14.23 -10.17
C ASP A 52 -6.79 13.57 -10.26
N GLU A 53 -7.00 12.65 -11.19
CA GLU A 53 -8.23 11.85 -11.26
C GLU A 53 -8.18 10.62 -10.33
N ILE A 54 -6.98 10.14 -10.01
CA ILE A 54 -6.77 8.99 -9.12
C ILE A 54 -6.51 9.46 -7.68
N VAL A 55 -5.66 10.45 -7.51
CA VAL A 55 -5.28 11.02 -6.20
C VAL A 55 -6.13 12.25 -5.96
N THR A 56 -7.29 12.06 -5.35
CA THR A 56 -8.30 13.14 -5.17
C THR A 56 -8.11 13.93 -3.88
N ASN A 57 -7.46 13.34 -2.88
CA ASN A 57 -7.21 13.96 -1.58
C ASN A 57 -5.79 13.65 -1.08
N PRO A 58 -4.76 14.19 -1.74
CA PRO A 58 -3.36 13.95 -1.35
C PRO A 58 -3.04 14.58 0.01
N PHE A 59 -2.04 14.04 0.68
CA PHE A 59 -1.44 14.64 1.85
C PHE A 59 0.00 15.13 1.57
N ASP A 60 0.45 16.11 2.32
CA ASP A 60 1.86 16.53 2.39
C ASP A 60 2.53 15.79 3.55
N GLU A 61 3.38 14.81 3.24
CA GLU A 61 4.02 13.96 4.25
C GLU A 61 4.81 14.78 5.28
N SER A 62 5.53 15.81 4.86
CA SER A 62 6.35 16.62 5.77
C SER A 62 5.51 17.48 6.71
N TYR A 63 4.41 18.00 6.20
CA TYR A 63 3.46 18.79 6.99
C TYR A 63 2.73 17.90 8.01
N GLU A 64 2.13 16.82 7.53
CA GLU A 64 1.37 15.92 8.38
C GLU A 64 2.23 15.21 9.43
N MET A 65 3.47 14.81 9.07
CA MET A 65 4.38 14.17 10.02
C MET A 65 4.81 15.09 11.17
N LYS A 66 4.79 16.40 10.99
CA LYS A 66 5.03 17.33 12.09
C LYS A 66 3.91 17.26 13.11
N ASP A 67 2.67 17.28 12.66
CA ASP A 67 1.50 17.18 13.54
C ASP A 67 1.41 15.79 14.20
N VAL A 68 1.75 14.71 13.46
CA VAL A 68 1.88 13.35 13.99
C VAL A 68 2.95 13.29 15.07
N GLN A 69 4.10 13.93 14.88
CA GLN A 69 5.16 13.99 15.88
C GLN A 69 4.68 14.69 17.17
N ASP A 70 4.00 15.81 17.02
CA ASP A 70 3.48 16.56 18.16
C ASP A 70 2.42 15.74 18.91
N GLU A 71 1.46 15.15 18.22
CA GLU A 71 0.38 14.34 18.82
C GLU A 71 0.95 13.12 19.55
N ILE A 72 1.79 12.33 18.89
CA ILE A 72 2.35 11.11 19.47
C ILE A 72 3.33 11.42 20.60
N ASN A 73 4.24 12.38 20.43
CA ASN A 73 5.25 12.70 21.44
C ASN A 73 4.66 13.39 22.68
N ASN A 74 3.53 14.08 22.56
CA ASN A 74 2.77 14.58 23.70
C ASN A 74 2.25 13.43 24.57
N SER A 75 1.89 12.31 23.96
CA SER A 75 1.45 11.10 24.67
C SER A 75 2.62 10.22 25.11
N VAL A 76 3.54 9.89 24.22
CA VAL A 76 4.71 9.04 24.46
C VAL A 76 5.96 9.74 23.93
N ALA A 77 6.72 10.33 24.84
CA ALA A 77 7.89 11.12 24.49
C ALA A 77 8.94 10.33 23.68
N ASN A 78 9.52 11.00 22.69
CA ASN A 78 10.59 10.47 21.81
C ASN A 78 10.20 9.24 20.97
N MET A 79 8.92 9.04 20.73
CA MET A 79 8.48 7.99 19.82
C MET A 79 8.72 8.38 18.35
N ILE A 80 8.57 9.67 18.02
CA ILE A 80 8.91 10.18 16.69
C ILE A 80 10.03 11.21 16.83
N THR A 81 11.10 11.01 16.07
CA THR A 81 12.23 11.93 16.01
C THR A 81 12.40 12.45 14.60
N TYR A 82 13.02 13.63 14.49
CA TYR A 82 13.36 14.25 13.21
C TYR A 82 14.82 14.62 13.16
N SER A 83 15.47 14.41 12.02
CA SER A 83 16.79 14.93 11.73
C SER A 83 16.83 15.46 10.28
N GLU A 84 17.66 16.47 10.03
CA GLU A 84 17.81 17.02 8.66
C GLU A 84 18.37 15.99 7.67
N GLU A 85 19.16 15.03 8.15
CA GLU A 85 19.79 14.00 7.32
C GLU A 85 18.84 12.86 6.95
N ASN A 86 18.02 12.39 7.92
CA ASN A 86 17.23 11.16 7.77
C ASN A 86 15.70 11.42 7.77
N GLY A 87 15.28 12.67 7.95
CA GLY A 87 13.85 13.01 8.06
C GLY A 87 13.23 12.49 9.35
N TYR A 88 11.95 12.13 9.28
CA TYR A 88 11.21 11.55 10.41
C TYR A 88 11.55 10.07 10.59
N TRP A 89 11.63 9.66 11.86
CA TRP A 89 11.91 8.30 12.27
C TRP A 89 10.99 7.86 13.40
N VAL A 90 10.34 6.70 13.27
CA VAL A 90 9.47 6.13 14.28
C VAL A 90 10.25 5.13 15.13
N ASN A 91 10.39 5.43 16.43
CA ASN A 91 11.04 4.56 17.40
C ASN A 91 9.96 3.74 18.15
N PHE A 92 9.81 2.48 17.78
CA PHE A 92 8.83 1.59 18.39
C PHE A 92 9.20 1.13 19.83
N THR A 93 10.35 1.55 20.35
CA THR A 93 10.80 1.24 21.72
C THR A 93 11.37 2.49 22.40
N PRO A 94 10.58 3.60 22.49
CA PRO A 94 11.07 4.84 23.09
C PRO A 94 11.32 4.68 24.59
N SER A 95 12.27 5.44 25.11
CA SER A 95 12.48 5.53 26.55
C SER A 95 11.43 6.49 27.15
N SER A 96 10.29 5.97 27.54
CA SER A 96 9.16 6.74 28.12
C SER A 96 8.62 6.07 29.36
N ALA A 97 8.06 6.87 30.27
CA ALA A 97 7.45 6.40 31.52
C ALA A 97 6.02 5.82 31.32
N GLY A 98 5.49 5.92 30.11
CA GLY A 98 4.14 5.47 29.78
C GLY A 98 3.37 6.50 28.97
N MET A 99 2.24 6.07 28.44
CA MET A 99 1.31 6.87 27.64
C MET A 99 0.55 7.85 28.55
N LYS A 100 0.55 9.14 28.21
CA LYS A 100 -0.10 10.19 29.02
C LYS A 100 -1.53 10.46 28.59
N SER A 101 -1.82 10.37 27.29
CA SER A 101 -3.12 10.65 26.68
C SER A 101 -3.40 9.64 25.57
N MET A 102 -4.65 9.53 25.16
CA MET A 102 -5.04 8.90 23.90
C MET A 102 -4.32 9.60 22.74
N ILE A 103 -4.02 8.85 21.69
CA ILE A 103 -3.50 9.37 20.43
C ILE A 103 -4.62 9.32 19.40
N SER A 104 -4.83 10.40 18.67
CA SER A 104 -5.88 10.49 17.65
C SER A 104 -5.29 11.07 16.37
N LEU A 105 -5.31 10.30 15.29
CA LEU A 105 -4.71 10.65 14.01
C LEU A 105 -5.77 10.71 12.91
N SER A 106 -5.78 11.77 12.13
CA SER A 106 -6.60 11.86 10.91
C SER A 106 -6.10 10.89 9.83
N ASP A 107 -6.89 10.69 8.81
CA ASP A 107 -6.55 9.88 7.63
C ASP A 107 -5.24 10.35 6.96
N LYS A 108 -5.04 11.66 6.78
CA LYS A 108 -3.82 12.24 6.22
C LYS A 108 -2.60 11.99 7.11
N GLN A 109 -2.76 12.16 8.41
CA GLN A 109 -1.72 11.88 9.40
C GLN A 109 -1.35 10.40 9.41
N VAL A 110 -2.35 9.52 9.28
CA VAL A 110 -2.13 8.08 9.13
C VAL A 110 -1.39 7.77 7.83
N GLY A 111 -1.77 8.39 6.72
CA GLY A 111 -1.06 8.24 5.44
C GLY A 111 0.41 8.61 5.54
N ALA A 112 0.72 9.75 6.15
CA ALA A 112 2.08 10.22 6.37
C ALA A 112 2.90 9.30 7.29
N LEU A 113 2.28 8.85 8.40
CA LEU A 113 2.90 7.91 9.33
C LEU A 113 3.20 6.57 8.65
N ALA A 114 2.24 6.00 7.93
CA ALA A 114 2.41 4.73 7.23
C ALA A 114 3.50 4.84 6.15
N SER A 115 3.52 5.94 5.40
CA SER A 115 4.58 6.24 4.43
C SER A 115 5.96 6.26 5.10
N THR A 116 6.09 6.96 6.22
CA THR A 116 7.34 7.03 7.01
C THR A 116 7.78 5.65 7.51
N VAL A 117 6.86 4.86 8.08
CA VAL A 117 7.16 3.51 8.58
C VAL A 117 7.59 2.57 7.44
N ILE A 118 6.88 2.60 6.31
CA ILE A 118 7.23 1.78 5.15
C ILE A 118 8.61 2.16 4.60
N LYS A 119 8.90 3.45 4.47
CA LYS A 119 10.22 3.93 4.04
C LYS A 119 11.32 3.52 5.01
N GLN A 120 11.06 3.61 6.32
CA GLN A 120 12.00 3.21 7.36
C GLN A 120 12.30 1.71 7.32
N GLU A 121 11.29 0.84 7.20
CA GLU A 121 11.48 -0.61 7.20
C GLU A 121 12.09 -1.16 5.91
N ALA A 122 11.76 -0.54 4.78
CA ALA A 122 12.21 -0.95 3.47
C ALA A 122 13.45 -0.19 2.99
N ALA A 123 13.99 0.74 3.79
CA ALA A 123 14.89 1.80 3.32
C ALA A 123 14.28 2.56 2.11
N GLY A 124 12.93 2.71 2.10
CA GLY A 124 12.20 3.37 1.02
C GLY A 124 12.07 2.57 -0.28
N GLN A 125 12.63 1.36 -0.32
CA GLN A 125 12.72 0.60 -1.56
C GLN A 125 12.32 -0.86 -1.37
N VAL A 126 11.53 -1.39 -2.30
CA VAL A 126 11.30 -2.84 -2.40
C VAL A 126 12.35 -3.41 -3.33
N GLN A 127 13.17 -4.30 -2.79
CA GLN A 127 14.18 -4.99 -3.57
C GLN A 127 13.60 -6.27 -4.16
N ILE A 128 13.61 -6.37 -5.50
CA ILE A 128 13.33 -7.60 -6.22
C ILE A 128 14.60 -8.01 -6.95
N ARG A 129 15.29 -9.02 -6.45
CA ARG A 129 16.64 -9.37 -6.86
C ARG A 129 17.58 -8.17 -6.67
N ASP A 130 18.11 -7.59 -7.74
CA ASP A 130 18.97 -6.42 -7.73
C ASP A 130 18.23 -5.11 -8.08
N LEU A 131 16.89 -5.14 -8.08
CA LEU A 131 16.03 -4.01 -8.41
C LEU A 131 15.47 -3.37 -7.16
N TYR A 132 15.60 -2.05 -7.09
CA TYR A 132 15.00 -1.21 -6.08
C TYR A 132 13.84 -0.45 -6.70
N MET A 133 12.70 -0.44 -6.05
CA MET A 133 11.53 0.31 -6.48
C MET A 133 11.03 1.19 -5.37
N ASP A 134 10.85 2.45 -5.71
CA ASP A 134 10.30 3.43 -4.80
C ASP A 134 8.78 3.27 -4.76
N ILE A 135 8.25 3.16 -3.56
CA ILE A 135 6.82 3.07 -3.28
C ILE A 135 6.43 4.30 -2.49
N GLU A 136 5.38 4.95 -2.92
CA GLU A 136 4.86 6.16 -2.31
C GLU A 136 3.37 6.01 -2.03
N ILE A 137 2.93 6.37 -0.83
CA ILE A 137 1.52 6.49 -0.50
C ILE A 137 1.11 7.92 -0.81
N TYR A 138 0.11 8.10 -1.68
CA TYR A 138 -0.36 9.41 -2.09
C TYR A 138 -1.59 9.86 -1.33
N GLN A 139 -2.41 8.91 -0.91
CA GLN A 139 -3.69 9.17 -0.27
C GLN A 139 -4.06 8.05 0.68
N VAL A 140 -4.63 8.41 1.81
CA VAL A 140 -5.37 7.51 2.72
C VAL A 140 -6.62 8.26 3.13
N GLU A 141 -7.77 7.58 3.12
CA GLU A 141 -9.05 8.10 3.57
C GLU A 141 -9.79 7.03 4.36
N PHE A 142 -10.52 7.47 5.36
CA PHE A 142 -11.35 6.61 6.20
C PHE A 142 -12.82 6.91 5.99
N GLU A 143 -13.59 5.85 5.85
CA GLU A 143 -15.04 5.88 5.84
C GLU A 143 -15.58 4.83 6.81
N LYS A 144 -16.87 4.86 7.08
CA LYS A 144 -17.57 3.77 7.78
C LYS A 144 -18.64 3.18 6.91
N ASN A 145 -18.71 1.86 6.90
CA ASN A 145 -19.81 1.16 6.27
C ASN A 145 -21.08 1.15 7.16
N GLU A 146 -22.16 0.58 6.66
CA GLU A 146 -23.45 0.49 7.38
C GLU A 146 -23.35 -0.34 8.68
N GLU A 147 -22.39 -1.25 8.76
CA GLU A 147 -22.13 -2.10 9.95
C GLU A 147 -21.27 -1.38 11.00
N GLY A 148 -20.70 -0.22 10.66
CA GLY A 148 -19.83 0.57 11.51
C GLY A 148 -18.35 0.19 11.45
N ASN A 149 -17.97 -0.75 10.58
CA ASN A 149 -16.57 -1.09 10.31
C ASN A 149 -15.89 0.03 9.54
N ALA A 150 -14.58 0.14 9.69
CA ALA A 150 -13.80 1.12 8.94
C ALA A 150 -13.53 0.64 7.52
N ILE A 151 -13.80 1.51 6.55
CA ILE A 151 -13.34 1.36 5.17
C ILE A 151 -12.09 2.23 5.02
N VAL A 152 -11.02 1.62 4.56
CA VAL A 152 -9.73 2.28 4.33
C VAL A 152 -9.48 2.34 2.83
N ASN A 153 -9.54 3.54 2.29
CA ASN A 153 -9.20 3.84 0.91
C ASN A 153 -7.76 4.32 0.83
N SER A 154 -6.95 3.75 -0.02
CA SER A 154 -5.56 4.19 -0.22
C SER A 154 -5.18 4.24 -1.69
N VAL A 155 -4.33 5.20 -2.05
CA VAL A 155 -3.69 5.29 -3.36
C VAL A 155 -2.18 5.22 -3.19
N ILE A 156 -1.59 4.22 -3.84
CA ILE A 156 -0.16 3.92 -3.79
C ILE A 156 0.42 4.05 -5.19
N GLY A 157 1.57 4.72 -5.31
CA GLY A 157 2.34 4.78 -6.54
C GLY A 157 3.59 3.91 -6.46
N ILE A 158 3.87 3.20 -7.54
CA ILE A 158 5.10 2.43 -7.70
C ILE A 158 5.89 3.06 -8.85
N ASN A 159 7.09 3.56 -8.55
CA ASN A 159 8.00 4.07 -9.57
C ASN A 159 8.64 2.91 -10.34
N THR A 160 8.36 2.83 -11.62
CA THR A 160 8.83 1.75 -12.50
C THR A 160 10.14 2.08 -13.22
N THR A 161 10.71 3.26 -13.02
CA THR A 161 11.88 3.75 -13.78
C THR A 161 13.09 2.84 -13.63
N SER A 162 13.37 2.37 -12.41
CA SER A 162 14.46 1.42 -12.14
C SER A 162 14.24 0.10 -12.87
N PHE A 163 12.99 -0.37 -12.93
CA PHE A 163 12.64 -1.56 -13.71
C PHE A 163 12.84 -1.36 -15.21
N LYS A 164 12.42 -0.21 -15.74
CA LYS A 164 12.65 0.11 -17.15
C LYS A 164 14.14 0.07 -17.53
N SER A 165 15.01 0.44 -16.59
CA SER A 165 16.46 0.51 -16.85
C SER A 165 17.11 -0.84 -17.15
N ILE A 166 16.53 -1.96 -16.68
CA ILE A 166 17.04 -3.32 -16.91
C ILE A 166 16.49 -3.96 -18.20
N ILE A 167 15.44 -3.37 -18.79
CA ILE A 167 14.90 -3.86 -20.06
C ILE A 167 15.90 -3.49 -21.17
N PRO A 168 16.40 -4.46 -21.94
CA PRO A 168 17.32 -4.19 -23.03
C PRO A 168 16.72 -3.24 -24.08
N ASP A 169 17.52 -2.32 -24.59
CA ASP A 169 17.13 -1.42 -25.67
C ASP A 169 17.10 -2.11 -27.07
N ALA A 170 17.07 -3.45 -27.10
CA ALA A 170 17.02 -4.25 -28.32
C ALA A 170 15.56 -4.57 -28.70
N PHE A 171 15.24 -4.50 -29.99
CA PHE A 171 13.93 -4.93 -30.52
C PHE A 171 13.69 -6.43 -30.19
N PRO A 172 12.49 -6.86 -29.76
CA PRO A 172 11.27 -6.08 -29.56
C PRO A 172 11.15 -5.43 -28.17
N LEU A 173 12.09 -5.67 -27.27
CA LEU A 173 12.01 -5.28 -25.85
C LEU A 173 12.05 -3.75 -25.64
N ALA A 174 12.76 -3.03 -26.52
CA ALA A 174 12.77 -1.56 -26.47
C ALA A 174 11.37 -0.94 -26.56
N ASN A 175 10.47 -1.54 -27.36
CA ASN A 175 9.10 -1.04 -27.49
C ASN A 175 8.31 -1.20 -26.19
N ILE A 176 8.56 -2.28 -25.44
CA ILE A 176 7.91 -2.54 -24.14
C ILE A 176 8.34 -1.53 -23.09
N LYS A 177 9.63 -1.22 -23.05
CA LYS A 177 10.19 -0.19 -22.17
C LYS A 177 9.43 1.15 -22.31
N ASN A 178 9.07 1.51 -23.54
CA ASN A 178 8.36 2.75 -23.84
C ASN A 178 6.86 2.70 -23.48
N ILE A 179 6.31 1.51 -23.31
CA ILE A 179 4.90 1.31 -22.99
C ILE A 179 4.67 1.30 -21.47
N ILE A 180 5.63 0.87 -20.66
CA ILE A 180 5.49 0.84 -19.20
C ILE A 180 5.35 2.28 -18.67
N PRO A 181 4.30 2.61 -17.89
CA PRO A 181 4.18 3.94 -17.29
C PRO A 181 5.34 4.18 -16.29
N ASP A 182 5.73 5.44 -16.06
CA ASP A 182 6.78 5.77 -15.08
C ASP A 182 6.30 5.52 -13.65
N ILE A 183 5.01 5.72 -13.41
CA ILE A 183 4.36 5.44 -12.14
C ILE A 183 3.14 4.57 -12.40
N LEU A 184 3.04 3.47 -11.66
CA LEU A 184 1.87 2.62 -11.59
C LEU A 184 1.06 3.01 -10.35
N TYR A 185 -0.13 3.55 -10.55
CA TYR A 185 -1.05 3.89 -9.46
C TYR A 185 -1.93 2.69 -9.13
N ILE A 186 -2.06 2.43 -7.84
CA ILE A 186 -2.90 1.37 -7.29
C ILE A 186 -3.89 2.02 -6.34
N SER A 187 -5.17 1.89 -6.61
CA SER A 187 -6.24 2.25 -5.70
C SER A 187 -6.74 0.99 -5.00
N SER A 188 -6.73 1.03 -3.67
CA SER A 188 -7.03 -0.11 -2.80
C SER A 188 -8.08 0.33 -1.78
N THR A 189 -9.21 -0.36 -1.75
CA THR A 189 -10.26 -0.19 -0.74
C THR A 189 -10.40 -1.48 0.04
N ASN A 190 -10.26 -1.37 1.36
CA ASN A 190 -10.35 -2.50 2.26
C ASN A 190 -11.28 -2.20 3.42
N GLU A 191 -12.03 -3.19 3.85
CA GLU A 191 -12.76 -3.16 5.11
C GLU A 191 -11.86 -3.66 6.25
N VAL A 192 -11.82 -2.92 7.34
CA VAL A 192 -11.09 -3.31 8.56
C VAL A 192 -12.11 -3.66 9.62
N ILE A 193 -12.17 -4.95 9.92
CA ILE A 193 -13.06 -5.51 10.94
C ILE A 193 -12.24 -5.71 12.21
N LYS A 194 -12.65 -5.04 13.29
CA LYS A 194 -12.01 -5.20 14.59
C LYS A 194 -12.33 -6.56 15.19
N GLY A 195 -11.30 -7.26 15.70
CA GLY A 195 -11.45 -8.52 16.42
C GLY A 195 -11.97 -8.36 17.85
N GLU A 196 -12.19 -9.47 18.53
CA GLU A 196 -12.67 -9.52 19.93
C GLU A 196 -11.54 -9.20 20.91
N GLU A 197 -10.29 -9.55 20.56
CA GLU A 197 -9.13 -9.27 21.41
C GLU A 197 -8.54 -7.88 21.11
N SER A 198 -7.87 -7.31 22.10
CA SER A 198 -7.16 -6.03 21.92
C SER A 198 -6.12 -6.12 20.82
N PHE A 199 -6.09 -5.12 19.95
CA PHE A 199 -5.19 -5.01 18.80
C PHE A 199 -5.40 -6.07 17.71
N GLU A 200 -6.49 -6.85 17.80
CA GLU A 200 -6.88 -7.81 16.78
C GLU A 200 -7.70 -7.12 15.69
N TYR A 201 -7.46 -7.48 14.45
CA TYR A 201 -8.21 -7.02 13.28
C TYR A 201 -8.12 -8.02 12.15
N ASN A 202 -9.11 -7.98 11.27
CA ASN A 202 -9.13 -8.63 9.97
C ASN A 202 -9.25 -7.58 8.86
N VAL A 203 -8.68 -7.85 7.70
CA VAL A 203 -8.76 -6.99 6.53
C VAL A 203 -9.43 -7.76 5.42
N GLU A 204 -10.50 -7.19 4.87
CA GLU A 204 -11.27 -7.78 3.79
C GLU A 204 -11.23 -6.89 2.55
N HIS A 205 -11.27 -7.54 1.40
CA HIS A 205 -11.29 -6.87 0.10
C HIS A 205 -12.66 -6.21 -0.15
N VAL A 206 -12.62 -4.95 -0.62
CA VAL A 206 -13.81 -4.24 -1.10
C VAL A 206 -13.67 -3.89 -2.58
N ASP A 207 -12.60 -3.16 -2.93
CA ASP A 207 -12.32 -2.76 -4.31
C ASP A 207 -10.82 -2.61 -4.57
N PHE A 208 -10.43 -2.84 -5.83
CA PHE A 208 -9.03 -2.77 -6.24
C PHE A 208 -8.93 -2.42 -7.72
N THR A 209 -8.24 -1.34 -8.03
CA THR A 209 -8.00 -0.92 -9.41
C THR A 209 -6.55 -0.50 -9.64
N ILE A 210 -6.10 -0.57 -10.88
CA ILE A 210 -4.75 -0.16 -11.29
C ILE A 210 -4.87 0.82 -12.45
N ASN A 211 -4.27 1.99 -12.30
CA ASN A 211 -4.27 3.06 -13.30
C ASN A 211 -5.71 3.33 -13.81
N ASN A 212 -5.89 3.21 -15.13
CA ASN A 212 -7.17 3.45 -15.82
C ASN A 212 -8.02 2.19 -16.02
N LEU A 213 -7.67 1.06 -15.40
CA LEU A 213 -8.47 -0.15 -15.49
C LEU A 213 -9.71 -0.03 -14.60
N SER A 214 -10.89 -0.47 -15.11
CA SER A 214 -12.05 -0.67 -14.24
C SER A 214 -11.81 -1.85 -13.28
N LYS A 215 -12.69 -2.02 -12.30
CA LYS A 215 -12.66 -3.15 -11.38
C LYS A 215 -12.65 -4.49 -12.14
N GLU A 216 -13.58 -4.68 -13.05
CA GLU A 216 -13.72 -5.92 -13.82
C GLU A 216 -12.48 -6.17 -14.70
N GLN A 217 -11.91 -5.11 -15.27
CA GLN A 217 -10.68 -5.21 -16.06
C GLN A 217 -9.50 -5.60 -15.19
N THR A 218 -9.38 -5.02 -13.99
CA THR A 218 -8.33 -5.33 -13.03
C THR A 218 -8.45 -6.79 -12.55
N GLU A 219 -9.65 -7.23 -12.19
CA GLU A 219 -9.92 -8.61 -11.78
C GLU A 219 -9.58 -9.61 -12.89
N SER A 220 -10.04 -9.36 -14.13
CA SER A 220 -9.74 -10.21 -15.29
C SER A 220 -8.24 -10.27 -15.58
N PHE A 221 -7.56 -9.14 -15.45
CA PHE A 221 -6.14 -9.02 -15.62
C PHE A 221 -5.38 -9.88 -14.59
N PHE A 222 -5.70 -9.75 -13.29
CA PHE A 222 -5.07 -10.55 -12.24
C PHE A 222 -5.45 -12.04 -12.30
N TYR A 223 -6.66 -12.37 -12.68
CA TYR A 223 -7.06 -13.77 -12.91
C TYR A 223 -6.15 -14.45 -13.95
N THR A 224 -5.88 -13.74 -15.04
CA THR A 224 -4.97 -14.25 -16.08
C THR A 224 -3.55 -14.41 -15.55
N LEU A 225 -3.06 -13.42 -14.80
CA LEU A 225 -1.71 -13.46 -14.23
C LEU A 225 -1.56 -14.57 -13.19
N ASP A 226 -2.54 -14.72 -12.33
CA ASP A 226 -2.53 -15.77 -11.31
C ASP A 226 -2.52 -17.16 -11.96
N THR A 227 -3.36 -17.35 -12.98
CA THR A 227 -3.42 -18.62 -13.74
C THR A 227 -2.09 -18.95 -14.42
N LEU A 228 -1.39 -17.96 -14.96
CA LEU A 228 -0.14 -18.15 -15.69
C LEU A 228 1.09 -18.24 -14.77
N MET A 229 1.06 -17.63 -13.60
CA MET A 229 2.27 -17.31 -12.85
C MET A 229 2.14 -17.48 -11.34
N GLY A 230 0.93 -17.71 -10.83
CA GLY A 230 0.69 -17.86 -9.40
C GLY A 230 0.98 -16.60 -8.58
N VAL A 231 0.64 -15.43 -9.10
CA VAL A 231 0.91 -14.14 -8.43
C VAL A 231 -0.14 -13.79 -7.37
N GLY A 232 -1.27 -14.46 -7.38
CA GLY A 232 -2.44 -14.19 -6.55
C GLY A 232 -3.51 -13.37 -7.26
N SER A 233 -4.75 -13.54 -6.82
CA SER A 233 -5.91 -12.78 -7.34
C SER A 233 -5.81 -11.29 -6.98
N ALA A 234 -6.60 -10.46 -7.66
CA ALA A 234 -6.76 -9.04 -7.31
C ALA A 234 -7.19 -8.87 -5.84
N GLU A 235 -8.13 -9.68 -5.38
CA GLU A 235 -8.58 -9.74 -3.99
C GLU A 235 -7.42 -10.03 -3.02
N TYR A 236 -6.64 -11.09 -3.28
CA TYR A 236 -5.50 -11.44 -2.45
C TYR A 236 -4.50 -10.29 -2.33
N ILE A 237 -4.15 -9.67 -3.45
CA ILE A 237 -3.20 -8.55 -3.48
C ILE A 237 -3.74 -7.34 -2.73
N ASN A 238 -5.03 -7.03 -2.91
CA ASN A 238 -5.69 -5.93 -2.20
C ASN A 238 -5.66 -6.12 -0.68
N VAL A 239 -6.05 -7.30 -0.20
CA VAL A 239 -6.00 -7.65 1.23
C VAL A 239 -4.58 -7.53 1.78
N GLN A 240 -3.58 -7.92 1.00
CA GLN A 240 -2.19 -7.76 1.44
C GLN A 240 -1.76 -6.29 1.55
N ILE A 241 -2.23 -5.41 0.65
CA ILE A 241 -1.96 -3.96 0.72
C ILE A 241 -2.60 -3.39 1.99
N GLY A 242 -3.89 -3.65 2.22
CA GLY A 242 -4.61 -3.21 3.41
C GLY A 242 -3.98 -3.77 4.69
N THR A 243 -3.61 -5.05 4.72
CA THR A 243 -2.92 -5.68 5.85
C THR A 243 -1.56 -5.01 6.12
N THR A 244 -0.85 -4.62 5.08
CA THR A 244 0.43 -3.91 5.22
C THR A 244 0.25 -2.53 5.87
N LEU A 245 -0.75 -1.77 5.41
CA LEU A 245 -1.10 -0.49 6.02
C LEU A 245 -1.50 -0.67 7.49
N MET A 246 -2.36 -1.64 7.78
CA MET A 246 -2.78 -1.93 9.16
C MET A 246 -1.63 -2.47 10.03
N HIS A 247 -0.65 -3.18 9.47
CA HIS A 247 0.56 -3.55 10.21
C HIS A 247 1.41 -2.34 10.60
N ALA A 248 1.49 -1.31 9.76
CA ALA A 248 2.19 -0.07 10.13
C ALA A 248 1.46 0.66 11.28
N LEU A 249 0.14 0.68 11.26
CA LEU A 249 -0.69 1.38 12.24
C LEU A 249 -0.90 0.59 13.54
N VAL A 250 -1.34 -0.63 13.43
CA VAL A 250 -1.69 -1.46 14.59
C VAL A 250 -0.55 -2.39 14.94
N GLY A 251 -0.08 -3.18 13.99
CA GLY A 251 0.90 -4.23 14.22
C GLY A 251 0.31 -5.45 14.93
N ASN A 252 1.20 -6.33 15.36
CA ASN A 252 0.88 -7.52 16.15
C ASN A 252 2.13 -7.99 16.92
N GLY A 253 2.04 -9.12 17.61
CA GLY A 253 3.17 -9.67 18.39
C GLY A 253 4.42 -9.99 17.58
N ALA A 254 4.30 -10.21 16.28
CA ALA A 254 5.42 -10.52 15.38
C ALA A 254 5.91 -9.30 14.59
N ASN A 255 5.01 -8.36 14.26
CA ASN A 255 5.29 -7.15 13.49
C ASN A 255 4.91 -5.92 14.32
N LYS A 256 5.88 -5.13 14.71
CA LYS A 256 5.64 -3.93 15.48
C LYS A 256 4.99 -2.85 14.62
N GLY A 257 3.76 -2.46 14.99
CA GLY A 257 3.07 -1.27 14.51
C GLY A 257 2.92 -0.25 15.63
N LEU A 258 2.39 0.92 15.33
CA LEU A 258 2.23 1.99 16.31
C LEU A 258 1.45 1.52 17.55
N ALA A 259 0.20 1.10 17.38
CA ALA A 259 -0.69 0.81 18.51
C ALA A 259 -0.19 -0.35 19.38
N TYR A 260 0.28 -1.45 18.78
CA TYR A 260 0.81 -2.59 19.53
C TYR A 260 2.10 -2.26 20.27
N SER A 261 2.96 -1.43 19.68
CA SER A 261 4.19 -0.98 20.34
C SER A 261 3.89 -0.12 21.57
N LEU A 262 2.77 0.58 21.58
CA LEU A 262 2.30 1.39 22.71
C LEU A 262 1.69 0.56 23.84
N LYS A 263 1.43 -0.73 23.66
CA LYS A 263 0.93 -1.64 24.68
C LYS A 263 1.81 -1.65 25.94
N GLU A 264 3.13 -1.66 25.76
CA GLU A 264 4.09 -1.61 26.88
C GLU A 264 4.04 -0.26 27.62
N TYR A 265 3.49 0.79 27.00
CA TYR A 265 3.34 2.13 27.58
C TYR A 265 1.93 2.40 28.11
N GLY A 266 1.04 1.39 28.08
CA GLY A 266 -0.29 1.46 28.66
C GLY A 266 -1.42 1.67 27.65
N ALA A 267 -1.16 1.54 26.35
CA ALA A 267 -2.23 1.44 25.36
C ALA A 267 -3.04 0.15 25.59
N LYS A 268 -4.35 0.28 25.55
CA LYS A 268 -5.29 -0.84 25.75
C LYS A 268 -5.78 -1.43 24.45
N ASP A 269 -6.00 -0.56 23.45
CA ASP A 269 -6.57 -0.95 22.17
C ASP A 269 -6.48 0.20 21.15
N PHE A 270 -6.93 -0.07 19.93
CA PHE A 270 -7.16 0.93 18.89
C PHE A 270 -8.61 0.94 18.44
N ASN A 271 -9.04 2.00 17.78
CA ASN A 271 -10.35 2.08 17.13
C ASN A 271 -10.34 3.12 16.00
N PHE A 272 -11.30 3.02 15.10
CA PHE A 272 -11.65 4.10 14.17
C PHE A 272 -12.88 4.82 14.72
N VAL A 273 -12.73 6.10 15.06
CA VAL A 273 -13.77 6.86 15.78
C VAL A 273 -14.19 8.05 14.92
N GLN A 274 -15.50 8.24 14.82
CA GLN A 274 -16.06 9.35 14.07
C GLN A 274 -16.21 10.59 14.97
N HIS A 275 -15.62 11.71 14.56
CA HIS A 275 -15.75 13.01 15.16
C HIS A 275 -16.35 13.99 14.14
N GLY A 276 -17.64 14.24 14.25
CA GLY A 276 -18.35 15.03 13.24
C GLY A 276 -18.45 14.31 11.88
N SER A 277 -17.87 14.90 10.85
CA SER A 277 -17.77 14.27 9.50
C SER A 277 -16.54 13.38 9.35
N ASP A 278 -15.53 13.56 10.18
CA ASP A 278 -14.20 12.97 9.97
C ASP A 278 -14.02 11.71 10.83
N ILE A 279 -13.23 10.78 10.35
CA ILE A 279 -12.90 9.55 11.05
C ILE A 279 -11.43 9.57 11.43
N TYR A 280 -11.14 9.24 12.65
CA TYR A 280 -9.81 9.23 13.24
C TYR A 280 -9.40 7.82 13.63
N PHE A 281 -8.15 7.48 13.41
CA PHE A 281 -7.51 6.33 14.02
C PHE A 281 -7.06 6.69 15.42
N GLU A 282 -7.60 6.01 16.42
CA GLU A 282 -7.31 6.29 17.83
C GLU A 282 -6.60 5.11 18.50
N VAL A 283 -5.58 5.42 19.30
CA VAL A 283 -4.96 4.47 20.22
C VAL A 283 -5.41 4.82 21.63
N GLN A 284 -6.18 3.94 22.21
CA GLN A 284 -6.82 4.12 23.53
C GLN A 284 -5.83 3.81 24.66
N ARG A 285 -5.93 4.60 25.74
CA ARG A 285 -5.16 4.40 26.96
C ARG A 285 -5.89 3.53 27.97
#